data_86423e8cd941c05930538e625217b157
#
_entry.id   86423e8cd941c05930538e625217b157
#
_cell.length_a   1.000
_cell.length_b   1.000
_cell.length_c   1.000
_cell.angle_alpha   90.00
_cell.angle_beta   90.00
_cell.angle_gamma   90.00
#
_symmetry.space_group_name_H-M   'P 1'
#
loop_
_entity.id
_entity.type
_entity.pdbx_description
1 polymer ?
#
loop_
_entity_poly.entity_id
_entity_poly.type
_entity_poly.pdbx_seq_one_letter_code
_entity_poly.pdbx_strand_id
1 'polypeptide(L)'
;MSKVRDAVAAVLRVNDQICAIVRQSHLLSFPGYHSFPGGKVDRTDADTLPEAPGLEGLDPQQFNALCRELQEELCFDLIAGLRDGTILRVQPLALALAPPFDFVRFRSQFYRIDLACKPDLTPDSGEIAELMWNTPNELLEHFRTGDALMVPPTRWLLEGLADNMDCGDLGDLSPK
;
A
#
# COMPACT_ATOMS: atom_id res chain seq x y z
N MET A 1 -19.84 18.48 -5.42
CA MET A 1 -18.43 18.11 -5.22
C MET A 1 -18.37 16.67 -4.79
N SER A 2 -17.59 15.82 -5.48
CA SER A 2 -17.40 14.44 -5.06
C SER A 2 -16.69 14.41 -3.70
N LYS A 3 -17.16 13.56 -2.79
CA LYS A 3 -16.59 13.43 -1.45
C LYS A 3 -15.21 12.78 -1.55
N VAL A 4 -14.17 13.44 -1.07
CA VAL A 4 -12.85 12.84 -0.92
C VAL A 4 -12.86 11.96 0.34
N ARG A 5 -12.32 10.74 0.23
CA ARG A 5 -12.12 9.80 1.33
C ARG A 5 -10.64 9.49 1.46
N ASP A 6 -10.17 9.44 2.69
CA ASP A 6 -8.81 9.04 2.97
C ASP A 6 -8.65 7.52 2.85
N ALA A 7 -7.52 7.10 2.34
CA ALA A 7 -7.13 5.70 2.18
C ALA A 7 -5.63 5.54 2.46
N VAL A 8 -5.22 4.34 2.76
CA VAL A 8 -3.83 3.95 2.98
C VAL A 8 -3.46 2.73 2.15
N ALA A 9 -2.21 2.62 1.79
CA ALA A 9 -1.68 1.45 1.09
C ALA A 9 -0.25 1.14 1.58
N ALA A 10 0.07 -0.14 1.72
CA ALA A 10 1.33 -0.64 2.21
C ALA A 10 2.23 -1.14 1.09
N VAL A 11 3.38 -0.54 0.91
CA VAL A 11 4.47 -1.04 0.07
C VAL A 11 5.42 -1.84 0.97
N LEU A 12 5.10 -3.12 1.20
CA LEU A 12 5.98 -4.04 1.94
C LEU A 12 7.21 -4.32 1.09
N ARG A 13 8.40 -4.13 1.67
CA ARG A 13 9.67 -4.25 0.95
C ARG A 13 10.64 -5.17 1.67
N VAL A 14 11.28 -6.07 0.91
CA VAL A 14 12.44 -6.86 1.33
C VAL A 14 13.51 -6.73 0.26
N ASN A 15 14.63 -6.11 0.57
CA ASN A 15 15.71 -5.79 -0.38
C ASN A 15 15.20 -4.96 -1.58
N ASP A 16 15.26 -5.52 -2.78
CA ASP A 16 14.80 -4.94 -4.05
C ASP A 16 13.40 -5.41 -4.46
N GLN A 17 12.75 -6.26 -3.67
CA GLN A 17 11.42 -6.77 -3.96
C GLN A 17 10.36 -6.11 -3.11
N ILE A 18 9.19 -5.90 -3.71
CA ILE A 18 8.00 -5.37 -3.07
C ILE A 18 6.84 -6.34 -3.23
N CYS A 19 5.96 -6.35 -2.23
CA CYS A 19 4.75 -7.14 -2.24
C CYS A 19 3.66 -6.42 -3.02
N ALA A 20 3.15 -7.05 -4.07
CA ALA A 20 1.98 -6.62 -4.80
C ALA A 20 0.87 -7.67 -4.70
N ILE A 21 -0.37 -7.25 -4.85
CA ILE A 21 -1.55 -8.10 -4.85
C ILE A 21 -2.32 -7.95 -6.17
N VAL A 22 -2.98 -9.02 -6.59
CA VAL A 22 -4.00 -8.97 -7.66
C VAL A 22 -5.37 -9.03 -6.99
N ARG A 23 -6.20 -8.05 -7.26
CA ARG A 23 -7.54 -7.95 -6.69
C ARG A 23 -8.46 -9.00 -7.30
N GLN A 24 -9.38 -9.56 -6.50
CA GLN A 24 -10.37 -10.53 -6.98
C GLN A 24 -11.25 -9.95 -8.10
N SER A 25 -11.56 -10.80 -9.07
CA SER A 25 -12.32 -10.43 -10.28
C SER A 25 -13.79 -10.07 -10.02
N HIS A 26 -14.35 -10.46 -8.88
CA HIS A 26 -15.73 -10.17 -8.50
C HIS A 26 -15.90 -8.85 -7.72
N LEU A 27 -14.81 -8.18 -7.37
CA LEU A 27 -14.85 -6.91 -6.64
C LEU A 27 -15.44 -5.78 -7.50
N LEU A 28 -16.16 -4.85 -6.85
CA LEU A 28 -16.76 -3.72 -7.53
C LEU A 28 -15.73 -2.66 -7.97
N SER A 29 -14.60 -2.57 -7.27
CA SER A 29 -13.56 -1.59 -7.54
C SER A 29 -12.31 -2.27 -8.07
N PHE A 30 -11.91 -1.92 -9.30
CA PHE A 30 -10.68 -2.39 -9.94
C PHE A 30 -10.48 -3.92 -9.90
N PRO A 31 -11.46 -4.72 -10.39
CA PRO A 31 -11.34 -6.18 -10.43
C PRO A 31 -10.17 -6.62 -11.31
N GLY A 32 -9.32 -7.52 -10.81
CA GLY A 32 -8.14 -8.04 -11.53
C GLY A 32 -6.96 -7.06 -11.63
N TYR A 33 -7.05 -5.88 -11.00
CA TYR A 33 -5.94 -4.94 -11.00
C TYR A 33 -4.85 -5.33 -10.01
N HIS A 34 -3.61 -5.05 -10.40
CA HIS A 34 -2.47 -5.09 -9.50
C HIS A 34 -2.48 -3.83 -8.63
N SER A 35 -2.29 -4.02 -7.34
CA SER A 35 -2.29 -2.94 -6.34
C SER A 35 -1.37 -3.31 -5.17
N PHE A 36 -1.35 -2.43 -4.17
CA PHE A 36 -0.75 -2.70 -2.88
C PHE A 36 -1.85 -3.01 -1.86
N PRO A 37 -1.57 -3.82 -0.82
CA PRO A 37 -2.50 -4.03 0.30
C PRO A 37 -2.90 -2.72 0.95
N GLY A 38 -4.14 -2.59 1.35
CA GLY A 38 -4.64 -1.39 2.01
C GLY A 38 -6.07 -1.04 1.63
N GLY A 39 -6.62 -0.03 2.30
CA GLY A 39 -8.00 0.36 2.13
C GLY A 39 -8.33 1.73 2.69
N LYS A 40 -9.57 1.92 3.07
CA LYS A 40 -10.09 3.21 3.55
C LYS A 40 -9.66 3.47 4.99
N VAL A 41 -9.45 4.75 5.29
CA VAL A 41 -9.39 5.21 6.68
C VAL A 41 -10.84 5.34 7.17
N ASP A 42 -11.17 4.58 8.20
CA ASP A 42 -12.47 4.61 8.84
C ASP A 42 -12.49 5.53 10.06
N ARG A 43 -13.67 6.05 10.39
CA ARG A 43 -13.84 6.92 11.56
C ARG A 43 -13.61 6.20 12.89
N THR A 44 -13.62 4.87 12.86
CA THR A 44 -13.37 4.00 14.02
C THR A 44 -11.90 3.71 14.20
N ASP A 45 -11.05 4.01 13.19
CA ASP A 45 -9.61 3.89 13.35
C ASP A 45 -9.15 4.88 14.43
N ALA A 46 -8.35 4.41 15.38
CA ALA A 46 -7.94 5.20 16.55
C ALA A 46 -7.12 6.45 16.13
N ASP A 47 -7.29 7.53 16.86
CA ASP A 47 -6.59 8.81 16.67
C ASP A 47 -5.31 8.95 17.52
N THR A 48 -4.89 7.85 18.13
CA THR A 48 -3.65 7.75 18.92
C THR A 48 -2.76 6.64 18.39
N LEU A 49 -1.47 6.91 18.34
CA LEU A 49 -0.50 5.88 17.94
C LEU A 49 -0.35 4.82 19.03
N PRO A 50 -0.23 3.53 18.66
CA PRO A 50 0.10 2.48 19.61
C PRO A 50 1.55 2.62 20.09
N GLU A 51 1.85 2.00 21.24
CA GLU A 51 3.23 1.93 21.74
C GLU A 51 4.07 0.96 20.90
N ALA A 52 4.80 1.50 19.96
CA ALA A 52 5.77 0.77 19.14
C ALA A 52 6.88 1.73 18.68
N PRO A 53 8.09 1.24 18.37
CA PRO A 53 9.20 2.08 17.93
C PRO A 53 8.98 2.64 16.52
N GLY A 54 9.53 3.83 16.25
CA GLY A 54 9.63 4.39 14.90
C GLY A 54 8.32 4.93 14.32
N LEU A 55 7.35 5.30 15.17
CA LEU A 55 6.06 5.85 14.77
C LEU A 55 5.97 7.37 14.88
N GLU A 56 7.05 8.02 15.31
CA GLU A 56 7.08 9.46 15.54
C GLU A 56 6.76 10.23 14.25
N GLY A 57 5.77 11.11 14.33
CA GLY A 57 5.36 11.95 13.21
C GLY A 57 4.42 11.31 12.19
N LEU A 58 4.03 10.05 12.38
CA LEU A 58 2.98 9.43 11.56
C LEU A 58 1.60 9.95 11.96
N ASP A 59 0.71 10.03 10.98
CA ASP A 59 -0.71 10.30 11.25
C ASP A 59 -1.34 9.09 11.96
N PRO A 60 -1.89 9.25 13.18
CA PRO A 60 -2.37 8.13 13.97
C PRO A 60 -3.50 7.36 13.30
N GLN A 61 -4.48 8.07 12.74
CA GLN A 61 -5.65 7.45 12.15
C GLN A 61 -5.30 6.67 10.89
N GLN A 62 -4.41 7.20 10.04
CA GLN A 62 -3.91 6.51 8.86
C GLN A 62 -3.07 5.29 9.24
N PHE A 63 -2.21 5.40 10.27
CA PHE A 63 -1.40 4.27 10.73
C PHE A 63 -2.27 3.14 11.29
N ASN A 64 -3.29 3.46 12.10
CA ASN A 64 -4.21 2.44 12.63
C ASN A 64 -5.06 1.80 11.52
N ALA A 65 -5.48 2.58 10.51
CA ALA A 65 -6.11 2.03 9.31
C ALA A 65 -5.18 1.05 8.59
N LEU A 66 -3.90 1.41 8.42
CA LEU A 66 -2.90 0.55 7.79
C LEU A 66 -2.71 -0.77 8.58
N CYS A 67 -2.65 -0.72 9.91
CA CYS A 67 -2.59 -1.91 10.76
C CYS A 67 -3.80 -2.81 10.57
N ARG A 68 -5.01 -2.24 10.57
CA ARG A 68 -6.26 -2.98 10.40
C ARG A 68 -6.33 -3.64 9.02
N GLU A 69 -6.05 -2.91 7.94
CA GLU A 69 -6.11 -3.43 6.57
C GLU A 69 -5.09 -4.56 6.36
N LEU A 70 -3.85 -4.40 6.85
CA LEU A 70 -2.84 -5.46 6.75
C LEU A 70 -3.20 -6.71 7.56
N GLN A 71 -3.85 -6.53 8.71
CA GLN A 71 -4.36 -7.65 9.49
C GLN A 71 -5.52 -8.36 8.80
N GLU A 72 -6.46 -7.61 8.21
CA GLU A 72 -7.64 -8.15 7.51
C GLU A 72 -7.25 -8.82 6.19
N GLU A 73 -6.44 -8.17 5.36
CA GLU A 73 -6.09 -8.62 4.02
C GLU A 73 -4.98 -9.70 4.00
N LEU A 74 -4.02 -9.66 4.95
CA LEU A 74 -2.81 -10.50 4.90
C LEU A 74 -2.53 -11.29 6.18
N CYS A 75 -3.36 -11.17 7.23
CA CYS A 75 -3.07 -11.67 8.58
C CYS A 75 -1.72 -11.19 9.13
N PHE A 76 -1.31 -9.95 8.78
CA PHE A 76 -0.02 -9.38 9.12
C PHE A 76 -0.14 -8.35 10.24
N ASP A 77 0.42 -8.66 11.42
CA ASP A 77 0.43 -7.77 12.59
C ASP A 77 1.62 -6.80 12.52
N LEU A 78 1.32 -5.56 12.07
CA LEU A 78 2.32 -4.49 11.92
C LEU A 78 2.95 -4.09 13.26
N ILE A 79 2.16 -4.09 14.35
CA ILE A 79 2.63 -3.71 15.68
C ILE A 79 3.58 -4.76 16.26
N ALA A 80 3.22 -6.03 16.14
CA ALA A 80 4.08 -7.13 16.58
C ALA A 80 5.42 -7.09 15.82
N GLY A 81 5.37 -6.93 14.49
CA GLY A 81 6.58 -6.86 13.66
C GLY A 81 7.52 -5.68 13.97
N LEU A 82 6.97 -4.53 14.39
CA LEU A 82 7.78 -3.40 14.88
C LEU A 82 8.45 -3.70 16.23
N ARG A 83 7.75 -4.41 17.12
CA ARG A 83 8.26 -4.74 18.46
C ARG A 83 9.33 -5.84 18.44
N ASP A 84 9.19 -6.82 17.56
CA ASP A 84 10.13 -7.95 17.46
C ASP A 84 11.28 -7.71 16.46
N GLY A 85 11.24 -6.58 15.72
CA GLY A 85 12.28 -6.20 14.75
C GLY A 85 12.14 -6.87 13.37
N THR A 86 11.06 -7.58 13.09
CA THR A 86 10.74 -8.06 11.75
C THR A 86 10.50 -6.89 10.79
N ILE A 87 9.91 -5.82 11.31
CA ILE A 87 9.75 -4.56 10.59
C ILE A 87 10.85 -3.60 11.04
N LEU A 88 11.66 -3.17 10.07
CA LEU A 88 12.80 -2.27 10.29
C LEU A 88 12.39 -0.79 10.28
N ARG A 89 11.37 -0.46 9.49
CA ARG A 89 10.91 0.92 9.29
C ARG A 89 9.51 0.98 8.71
N VAL A 90 8.75 1.98 9.14
CA VAL A 90 7.51 2.44 8.50
C VAL A 90 7.64 3.92 8.23
N GLN A 91 7.38 4.35 7.00
CA GLN A 91 7.43 5.77 6.64
C GLN A 91 6.45 6.12 5.52
N PRO A 92 5.91 7.36 5.50
CA PRO A 92 5.19 7.86 4.33
C PRO A 92 6.10 7.81 3.10
N LEU A 93 5.56 7.39 1.96
CA LEU A 93 6.31 7.26 0.71
C LEU A 93 5.76 8.17 -0.39
N ALA A 94 4.45 8.22 -0.55
CA ALA A 94 3.81 9.01 -1.59
C ALA A 94 2.37 9.32 -1.22
N LEU A 95 1.85 10.42 -1.75
CA LEU A 95 0.43 10.78 -1.69
C LEU A 95 -0.15 10.75 -3.11
N ALA A 96 -1.36 10.24 -3.29
CA ALA A 96 -2.08 10.33 -4.55
C ALA A 96 -3.55 10.69 -4.31
N LEU A 97 -4.07 11.62 -5.11
CA LEU A 97 -5.47 12.00 -5.11
C LEU A 97 -6.12 11.55 -6.41
N ALA A 98 -7.21 10.78 -6.31
CA ALA A 98 -7.99 10.36 -7.48
C ALA A 98 -8.51 11.57 -8.29
N PRO A 99 -8.62 11.45 -9.63
CA PRO A 99 -9.09 12.52 -10.50
C PRO A 99 -10.48 13.06 -10.12
N PRO A 100 -10.80 14.33 -10.44
CA PRO A 100 -12.05 14.96 -10.02
C PRO A 100 -13.32 14.43 -10.72
N PHE A 101 -13.17 13.63 -11.77
CA PHE A 101 -14.28 13.01 -12.49
C PHE A 101 -14.76 11.68 -11.89
N ASP A 102 -14.06 11.13 -10.89
CA ASP A 102 -14.50 9.95 -10.17
C ASP A 102 -15.65 10.28 -9.20
N PHE A 103 -16.65 9.40 -9.14
CA PHE A 103 -17.79 9.54 -8.23
C PHE A 103 -17.37 9.51 -6.76
N VAL A 104 -16.38 8.70 -6.43
CA VAL A 104 -15.72 8.63 -5.13
C VAL A 104 -14.24 8.85 -5.34
N ARG A 105 -13.72 9.92 -4.77
CA ARG A 105 -12.28 10.25 -4.83
C ARG A 105 -11.58 9.74 -3.60
N PHE A 106 -10.46 9.06 -3.80
CA PHE A 106 -9.59 8.65 -2.70
C PHE A 106 -8.35 9.55 -2.67
N ARG A 107 -7.99 9.97 -1.47
CA ARG A 107 -6.68 10.53 -1.14
C ARG A 107 -5.90 9.42 -0.45
N SER A 108 -5.05 8.73 -1.20
CA SER A 108 -4.32 7.55 -0.74
C SER A 108 -2.92 7.94 -0.30
N GLN A 109 -2.61 7.67 0.96
CA GLN A 109 -1.25 7.73 1.49
C GLN A 109 -0.60 6.36 1.34
N PHE A 110 0.49 6.29 0.59
CA PHE A 110 1.32 5.10 0.49
C PHE A 110 2.37 5.13 1.60
N TYR A 111 2.52 4.00 2.30
CA TYR A 111 3.54 3.79 3.32
C TYR A 111 4.54 2.74 2.84
N ARG A 112 5.84 3.05 2.92
CA ARG A 112 6.89 2.05 2.77
C ARG A 112 7.11 1.36 4.11
N ILE A 113 7.13 0.03 4.07
CA ILE A 113 7.37 -0.83 5.21
C ILE A 113 8.57 -1.73 4.87
N ASP A 114 9.73 -1.37 5.38
CA ASP A 114 10.95 -2.15 5.19
C ASP A 114 10.98 -3.33 6.17
N LEU A 115 11.15 -4.53 5.66
CA LEU A 115 11.13 -5.79 6.40
C LEU A 115 12.53 -6.42 6.42
N ALA A 116 12.88 -7.10 7.51
CA ALA A 116 14.12 -7.85 7.64
C ALA A 116 14.14 -9.09 6.73
N CYS A 117 12.99 -9.72 6.54
CA CYS A 117 12.78 -10.86 5.64
C CYS A 117 11.33 -10.91 5.18
N LYS A 118 11.03 -11.73 4.17
CA LYS A 118 9.64 -11.95 3.73
C LYS A 118 8.85 -12.63 4.85
N PRO A 119 7.76 -12.00 5.32
CA PRO A 119 6.90 -12.60 6.32
C PRO A 119 6.04 -13.71 5.71
N ASP A 120 5.53 -14.58 6.56
CA ASP A 120 4.48 -15.53 6.20
C ASP A 120 3.15 -14.76 6.15
N LEU A 121 2.63 -14.54 4.94
CA LEU A 121 1.40 -13.80 4.70
C LEU A 121 0.28 -14.77 4.30
N THR A 122 -0.90 -14.53 4.83
CA THR A 122 -2.11 -15.30 4.50
C THR A 122 -3.11 -14.35 3.84
N PRO A 123 -3.15 -14.29 2.48
CA PRO A 123 -4.07 -13.41 1.77
C PRO A 123 -5.53 -13.78 2.01
N ASP A 124 -6.39 -12.78 2.25
CA ASP A 124 -7.83 -13.00 2.25
C ASP A 124 -8.32 -13.34 0.83
N SER A 125 -8.75 -14.57 0.63
CA SER A 125 -9.23 -15.08 -0.65
C SER A 125 -10.52 -14.39 -1.16
N GLY A 126 -11.22 -13.66 -0.31
CA GLY A 126 -12.37 -12.83 -0.70
C GLY A 126 -11.97 -11.56 -1.45
N GLU A 127 -10.78 -11.02 -1.18
CA GLU A 127 -10.31 -9.77 -1.76
C GLU A 127 -9.09 -9.93 -2.67
N ILE A 128 -8.20 -10.87 -2.36
CA ILE A 128 -6.92 -11.08 -3.04
C ILE A 128 -6.96 -12.39 -3.84
N ALA A 129 -6.78 -12.28 -5.15
CA ALA A 129 -6.67 -13.44 -6.04
C ALA A 129 -5.25 -14.01 -6.03
N GLU A 130 -4.24 -13.16 -5.96
CA GLU A 130 -2.83 -13.52 -6.00
C GLU A 130 -1.99 -12.53 -5.19
N LEU A 131 -0.94 -13.02 -4.56
CA LEU A 131 0.08 -12.24 -3.87
C LEU A 131 1.45 -12.57 -4.48
N MET A 132 2.23 -11.54 -4.80
CA MET A 132 3.52 -11.71 -5.44
C MET A 132 4.59 -10.80 -4.85
N TRP A 133 5.84 -11.25 -4.90
CA TRP A 133 7.03 -10.49 -4.56
C TRP A 133 7.90 -10.31 -5.80
N ASN A 134 7.95 -9.09 -6.31
CA ASN A 134 8.70 -8.74 -7.50
C ASN A 134 9.47 -7.44 -7.30
N THR A 135 10.46 -7.21 -8.12
CA THR A 135 11.07 -5.89 -8.25
C THR A 135 10.08 -4.93 -8.92
N PRO A 136 10.21 -3.60 -8.70
CA PRO A 136 9.40 -2.62 -9.42
C PRO A 136 9.50 -2.75 -10.94
N ASN A 137 10.67 -3.07 -11.47
CA ASN A 137 10.90 -3.26 -12.90
C ASN A 137 10.14 -4.46 -13.47
N GLU A 138 10.11 -5.60 -12.76
CA GLU A 138 9.34 -6.77 -13.16
C GLU A 138 7.84 -6.47 -13.20
N LEU A 139 7.30 -5.78 -12.18
CA LEU A 139 5.90 -5.36 -12.15
C LEU A 139 5.56 -4.39 -13.31
N LEU A 140 6.45 -3.46 -13.61
CA LEU A 140 6.28 -2.55 -14.74
C LEU A 140 6.35 -3.27 -16.09
N GLU A 141 7.16 -4.33 -16.21
CA GLU A 141 7.21 -5.14 -17.41
C GLU A 141 5.90 -5.90 -17.64
N HIS A 142 5.32 -6.51 -16.60
CA HIS A 142 3.98 -7.13 -16.68
C HIS A 142 2.92 -6.10 -17.15
N PHE A 143 3.02 -4.84 -16.71
CA PHE A 143 2.13 -3.78 -17.19
C PHE A 143 2.37 -3.45 -18.69
N ARG A 144 3.63 -3.36 -19.14
CA ARG A 144 3.98 -3.05 -20.53
C ARG A 144 3.58 -4.16 -21.51
N THR A 145 3.66 -5.43 -21.07
CA THR A 145 3.25 -6.60 -21.88
C THR A 145 1.74 -6.80 -21.89
N GLY A 146 1.01 -6.10 -21.02
CA GLY A 146 -0.45 -6.23 -20.90
C GLY A 146 -0.90 -7.36 -19.96
N ASP A 147 0.03 -8.00 -19.25
CA ASP A 147 -0.25 -9.08 -18.29
C ASP A 147 -0.75 -8.54 -16.94
N ALA A 148 -0.55 -7.24 -16.67
CA ALA A 148 -0.99 -6.57 -15.46
C ALA A 148 -1.81 -5.32 -15.77
N LEU A 149 -2.94 -5.16 -15.10
CA LEU A 149 -3.71 -3.92 -15.07
C LEU A 149 -3.31 -3.11 -13.84
N MET A 150 -3.02 -1.82 -14.00
CA MET A 150 -2.66 -0.94 -12.90
C MET A 150 -3.34 0.42 -13.03
N VAL A 151 -3.75 0.98 -11.90
CA VAL A 151 -4.17 2.39 -11.86
C VAL A 151 -2.95 3.32 -11.93
N PRO A 152 -3.09 4.55 -12.46
CA PRO A 152 -1.97 5.48 -12.61
C PRO A 152 -1.12 5.68 -11.34
N PRO A 153 -1.69 5.88 -10.13
CA PRO A 153 -0.87 6.03 -8.93
C PRO A 153 0.04 4.83 -8.64
N THR A 154 -0.46 3.60 -8.83
CA THR A 154 0.35 2.37 -8.66
C THR A 154 1.52 2.35 -9.64
N ARG A 155 1.26 2.67 -10.91
CA ARG A 155 2.31 2.71 -11.94
C ARG A 155 3.35 3.79 -11.65
N TRP A 156 2.95 5.02 -11.34
CA TRP A 156 3.89 6.12 -11.06
C TRP A 156 4.75 5.84 -9.82
N LEU A 157 4.16 5.22 -8.80
CA LEU A 157 4.91 4.78 -7.63
C LEU A 157 5.96 3.73 -8.00
N LEU A 158 5.60 2.75 -8.82
CA LEU A 158 6.54 1.74 -9.32
C LEU A 158 7.65 2.34 -10.17
N GLU A 159 7.34 3.31 -11.06
CA GLU A 159 8.33 4.05 -11.85
C GLU A 159 9.33 4.78 -10.93
N GLY A 160 8.84 5.50 -9.91
CA GLY A 160 9.70 6.17 -8.94
C GLY A 160 10.59 5.22 -8.13
N LEU A 161 10.05 4.06 -7.72
CA LEU A 161 10.82 3.03 -7.01
C LEU A 161 11.83 2.32 -7.94
N ALA A 162 11.51 2.14 -9.21
CA ALA A 162 12.42 1.57 -10.19
C ALA A 162 13.64 2.47 -10.45
N ASP A 163 13.42 3.79 -10.42
CA ASP A 163 14.51 4.78 -10.56
C ASP A 163 15.36 4.87 -9.30
N ASN A 164 14.74 4.81 -8.11
CA ASN A 164 15.43 4.86 -6.83
C ASN A 164 14.66 4.10 -5.75
N MET A 165 15.04 2.84 -5.53
CA MET A 165 14.41 1.96 -4.55
C MET A 165 14.57 2.45 -3.10
N ASP A 166 15.58 3.25 -2.81
CA ASP A 166 15.85 3.83 -1.49
C ASP A 166 15.25 5.23 -1.30
N CYS A 167 14.46 5.69 -2.26
CA CYS A 167 13.76 6.97 -2.14
C CYS A 167 12.95 7.03 -0.84
N GLY A 168 13.16 8.10 -0.08
CA GLY A 168 12.44 8.30 1.20
C GLY A 168 11.04 8.88 1.03
N ASP A 169 10.82 9.62 -0.07
CA ASP A 169 9.56 10.27 -0.39
C ASP A 169 9.47 10.51 -1.90
N LEU A 170 8.42 10.03 -2.51
CA LEU A 170 8.09 10.24 -3.92
C LEU A 170 7.16 11.45 -4.14
N GLY A 171 6.74 12.08 -3.05
CA GLY A 171 5.89 13.26 -3.09
C GLY A 171 4.44 13.00 -3.51
N ASP A 172 3.84 13.99 -4.15
CA ASP A 172 2.44 13.95 -4.61
C ASP A 172 2.35 13.42 -6.05
N LEU A 173 1.81 12.23 -6.19
CA LEU A 173 1.55 11.53 -7.45
C LEU A 173 0.17 11.85 -8.04
N SER A 174 -0.51 12.89 -7.56
CA SER A 174 -1.82 13.29 -8.08
C SER A 174 -1.74 13.80 -9.52
N PRO A 175 -2.73 13.54 -10.37
CA PRO A 175 -2.78 14.13 -11.71
C PRO A 175 -2.81 15.67 -11.62
N LYS A 176 -2.00 16.32 -12.42
CA LYS A 176 -1.96 17.80 -12.55
C LYS A 176 -3.06 18.30 -13.45
#